data_b01ebd77bb193b9135edb28852fe6e96
#
_entry.id   b01ebd77bb193b9135edb28852fe6e96
#
_cell.length_a   1.000
_cell.length_b   1.000
_cell.length_c   1.000
_cell.angle_alpha   90.00
_cell.angle_beta   90.00
_cell.angle_gamma   90.00
#
_symmetry.space_group_name_H-M   'P 1'
#
loop_
_entity.id
_entity.type
_entity.pdbx_description
1 polymer ?
#
loop_
_entity_poly.entity_id
_entity_poly.type
_entity_poly.pdbx_seq_one_letter_code
_entity_poly.pdbx_strand_id
1 'polypeptide(L)'
;MNGTRHAHNASPLGLTCKNCGSPVEFDIVRQSYRCPACGSQRAVEEFPAEVRSWTAQNRARRAAQTAAYPRVELSCPKCAARIVMEEAEAAAKCPFCGTSLIRREFVEQADFPELIIPFRITPDEAKARLRDWAAKNSRKKEAKDVMWALDRLEGFYLPYHLVKGPVRARVTRDSSDRAFDCGGCMNGLAVNVSSQMDNAVLDAAEPFDWEGLRGFDYGLVAGQKIKLADLDSARTAQRAAGEVEEIFRPAVMRAMQTTGVKVDVSLPDAVSVPALLPMYVLRRGNVTAAVNGQTGRVAVSRAKVKRTYPWVIEP
;
A
#
# COMPACT_ATOMS: atom_id res chain seq x y z
N MET A 1 24.12 -2.45 -19.30
CA MET A 1 25.04 -2.75 -18.18
C MET A 1 24.59 -1.93 -17.00
N ASN A 2 23.75 -2.51 -16.13
CA ASN A 2 23.25 -1.80 -14.93
C ASN A 2 24.31 -1.92 -13.84
N GLY A 3 25.08 -0.85 -13.65
CA GLY A 3 26.11 -0.79 -12.63
C GLY A 3 25.53 -0.86 -11.23
N THR A 4 25.87 -1.90 -10.50
CA THR A 4 25.61 -2.00 -9.06
C THR A 4 26.42 -0.89 -8.37
N ARG A 5 25.77 0.14 -7.84
CA ARG A 5 26.47 1.13 -7.02
C ARG A 5 26.76 0.48 -5.67
N HIS A 6 28.05 0.33 -5.36
CA HIS A 6 28.46 -0.06 -4.02
C HIS A 6 28.21 1.12 -3.08
N ALA A 7 27.15 1.06 -2.31
CA ALA A 7 26.90 2.02 -1.23
C ALA A 7 27.87 1.71 -0.08
N HIS A 8 28.99 2.41 -0.01
CA HIS A 8 29.89 2.34 1.12
C HIS A 8 29.18 2.89 2.38
N ASN A 9 29.07 2.05 3.41
CA ASN A 9 28.73 2.38 4.81
C ASN A 9 27.26 2.52 5.23
N ALA A 10 26.25 2.05 4.51
CA ALA A 10 24.89 2.01 5.07
C ALA A 10 24.59 0.61 5.64
N SER A 11 24.81 0.40 6.92
CA SER A 11 24.32 -0.82 7.59
C SER A 11 22.81 -0.76 7.71
N PRO A 12 22.06 -1.79 7.26
CA PRO A 12 20.62 -1.84 7.43
C PRO A 12 20.26 -1.96 8.92
N LEU A 13 19.07 -1.47 9.30
CA LEU A 13 18.53 -1.70 10.64
C LEU A 13 18.08 -3.14 10.77
N GLY A 14 18.50 -3.81 11.82
CA GLY A 14 18.09 -5.17 12.17
C GLY A 14 17.07 -5.15 13.31
N LEU A 15 15.91 -5.78 13.12
CA LEU A 15 14.90 -5.92 14.17
C LEU A 15 15.18 -7.17 14.99
N THR A 16 15.58 -6.98 16.25
CA THR A 16 15.99 -8.07 17.16
C THR A 16 15.23 -8.03 18.47
N CYS A 17 15.09 -9.18 19.08
CA CYS A 17 14.47 -9.36 20.39
C CYS A 17 15.33 -8.70 21.49
N LYS A 18 14.73 -7.84 22.30
CA LYS A 18 15.42 -7.19 23.41
C LYS A 18 15.88 -8.17 24.51
N ASN A 19 15.24 -9.35 24.58
CA ASN A 19 15.54 -10.35 25.60
C ASN A 19 16.71 -11.27 25.19
N CYS A 20 16.77 -11.75 23.95
CA CYS A 20 17.77 -12.73 23.52
C CYS A 20 18.55 -12.36 22.24
N GLY A 21 18.30 -11.18 21.66
CA GLY A 21 18.97 -10.72 20.45
C GLY A 21 18.59 -11.46 19.18
N SER A 22 17.68 -12.45 19.22
CA SER A 22 17.23 -13.18 18.06
C SER A 22 16.27 -12.34 17.20
N PRO A 23 16.11 -12.65 15.91
CA PRO A 23 15.15 -11.96 15.05
C PRO A 23 13.73 -12.04 15.63
N VAL A 24 12.98 -10.95 15.50
CA VAL A 24 11.55 -10.92 15.84
C VAL A 24 10.70 -10.96 14.60
N GLU A 25 9.47 -11.44 14.75
CA GLU A 25 8.47 -11.51 13.71
C GLU A 25 7.15 -10.95 14.22
N PHE A 26 6.37 -10.36 13.33
CA PHE A 26 5.01 -9.96 13.63
C PHE A 26 4.07 -11.17 13.50
N ASP A 27 3.41 -11.51 14.60
CA ASP A 27 2.39 -12.58 14.64
C ASP A 27 1.05 -11.98 14.17
N ILE A 28 0.67 -12.32 12.95
CA ILE A 28 -0.54 -11.80 12.30
C ILE A 28 -1.80 -12.23 13.09
N VAL A 29 -1.81 -13.43 13.65
CA VAL A 29 -2.97 -13.97 14.37
C VAL A 29 -3.13 -13.29 15.73
N ARG A 30 -2.02 -13.11 16.46
CA ARG A 30 -2.02 -12.49 17.80
C ARG A 30 -1.89 -10.98 17.77
N GLN A 31 -1.61 -10.39 16.60
CA GLN A 31 -1.36 -8.94 16.45
C GLN A 31 -0.31 -8.42 17.43
N SER A 32 0.81 -9.16 17.57
CA SER A 32 1.88 -8.88 18.52
C SER A 32 3.25 -9.22 17.95
N TYR A 33 4.32 -8.69 18.54
CA TYR A 33 5.68 -9.14 18.21
C TYR A 33 5.97 -10.44 18.93
N ARG A 34 6.59 -11.35 18.22
CA ARG A 34 7.01 -12.63 18.78
C ARG A 34 8.48 -12.87 18.45
N CYS A 35 9.22 -13.35 19.44
CA CYS A 35 10.54 -13.94 19.22
C CYS A 35 10.41 -15.45 19.08
N PRO A 36 10.72 -16.04 17.91
CA PRO A 36 10.64 -17.49 17.72
C PRO A 36 11.64 -18.26 18.60
N ALA A 37 12.76 -17.61 18.99
CA ALA A 37 13.85 -18.28 19.72
C ALA A 37 13.58 -18.39 21.22
N CYS A 38 13.10 -17.32 21.87
CA CYS A 38 12.87 -17.33 23.33
C CYS A 38 11.40 -17.27 23.72
N GLY A 39 10.49 -17.21 22.76
CA GLY A 39 9.05 -17.13 23.01
C GLY A 39 8.54 -15.80 23.55
N SER A 40 9.42 -14.81 23.80
CA SER A 40 8.97 -13.51 24.31
C SER A 40 8.00 -12.85 23.32
N GLN A 41 6.92 -12.28 23.88
CA GLN A 41 5.90 -11.54 23.13
C GLN A 41 5.83 -10.11 23.65
N ARG A 42 5.54 -9.17 22.78
CA ARG A 42 5.29 -7.78 23.09
C ARG A 42 4.07 -7.30 22.34
N ALA A 43 3.11 -6.74 23.05
CA ALA A 43 1.98 -6.08 22.42
C ALA A 43 2.45 -4.91 21.57
N VAL A 44 1.75 -4.66 20.49
CA VAL A 44 1.87 -3.43 19.72
C VAL A 44 1.24 -2.33 20.54
N GLU A 45 1.98 -1.26 20.83
CA GLU A 45 1.45 -0.12 21.55
C GLU A 45 0.34 0.54 20.68
N GLU A 46 -0.83 0.75 21.28
CA GLU A 46 -1.88 1.50 20.61
C GLU A 46 -1.43 2.94 20.39
N PHE A 47 -1.66 3.43 19.21
CA PHE A 47 -1.26 4.78 18.85
C PHE A 47 -2.19 5.79 19.51
N PRO A 48 -1.69 6.85 20.19
CA PRO A 48 -2.52 7.86 20.78
C PRO A 48 -3.47 8.49 19.76
N ALA A 49 -4.72 8.73 20.16
CA ALA A 49 -5.75 9.30 19.29
C ALA A 49 -5.34 10.66 18.67
N GLU A 50 -4.45 11.37 19.33
CA GLU A 50 -3.92 12.67 18.90
C GLU A 50 -3.05 12.59 17.65
N VAL A 51 -2.39 11.48 17.40
CA VAL A 51 -1.59 11.28 16.18
C VAL A 51 -2.49 10.96 14.97
N ARG A 52 -3.75 10.66 15.22
CA ARG A 52 -4.76 10.58 14.16
C ARG A 52 -5.09 11.97 13.59
N SER A 53 -4.63 13.04 14.22
CA SER A 53 -4.73 14.38 13.67
C SER A 53 -3.72 14.51 12.52
N TRP A 54 -4.24 14.58 11.33
CA TRP A 54 -3.55 14.84 10.08
C TRP A 54 -3.01 16.27 10.11
N THR A 55 -1.84 16.48 10.68
CA THR A 55 -1.34 17.83 10.94
C THR A 55 -0.55 18.41 9.76
N ALA A 56 -0.78 19.71 9.52
CA ALA A 56 -0.06 20.51 8.52
C ALA A 56 1.46 20.58 8.78
N GLN A 57 1.90 20.32 10.00
CA GLN A 57 3.31 20.36 10.40
C GLN A 57 4.18 19.32 9.68
N ASN A 58 3.60 18.18 9.30
CA ASN A 58 4.32 17.15 8.56
C ASN A 58 4.46 17.48 7.06
N ARG A 59 3.66 18.39 6.51
CA ARG A 59 3.79 18.85 5.12
C ARG A 59 5.11 19.54 4.83
N ALA A 60 5.58 20.39 5.76
CA ALA A 60 6.80 21.18 5.56
C ALA A 60 8.08 20.33 5.52
N ARG A 61 8.08 19.17 6.18
CA ARG A 61 9.21 18.23 6.19
C ARG A 61 9.34 17.41 4.91
N ARG A 62 8.31 17.35 4.07
CA ARG A 62 8.17 16.40 2.96
C ARG A 62 8.37 16.98 1.57
N ALA A 63 8.78 18.22 1.45
CA ALA A 63 8.93 18.91 0.16
C ALA A 63 10.15 18.47 -0.67
N ALA A 64 10.88 17.44 -0.28
CA ALA A 64 12.13 17.09 -0.94
C ALA A 64 12.27 15.59 -1.23
N GLN A 65 12.38 15.32 -2.53
CA GLN A 65 13.09 14.19 -3.16
C GLN A 65 12.52 12.78 -3.01
N THR A 66 11.93 12.31 -4.10
CA THR A 66 11.82 10.87 -4.40
C THR A 66 13.24 10.33 -4.60
N ALA A 67 13.72 9.55 -3.65
CA ALA A 67 15.02 8.91 -3.79
C ALA A 67 14.89 7.73 -4.77
N ALA A 68 15.84 7.61 -5.69
CA ALA A 68 15.98 6.38 -6.46
C ALA A 68 16.53 5.28 -5.54
N TYR A 69 15.87 4.12 -5.52
CA TYR A 69 16.29 2.98 -4.72
C TYR A 69 16.90 1.89 -5.61
N PRO A 70 18.19 2.00 -5.97
CA PRO A 70 18.84 1.02 -6.81
C PRO A 70 18.97 -0.32 -6.08
N ARG A 71 19.17 -1.37 -6.85
CA ARG A 71 19.64 -2.65 -6.32
C ARG A 71 20.93 -2.42 -5.51
N VAL A 72 20.97 -2.92 -4.28
CA VAL A 72 22.10 -2.68 -3.38
C VAL A 72 22.55 -3.97 -2.70
N GLU A 73 23.86 -4.12 -2.55
CA GLU A 73 24.47 -5.16 -1.72
C GLU A 73 24.70 -4.61 -0.31
N LEU A 74 24.19 -5.32 0.70
CA LEU A 74 24.26 -4.96 2.10
C LEU A 74 24.85 -6.11 2.91
N SER A 75 25.52 -5.79 4.02
CA SER A 75 25.94 -6.78 5.00
C SER A 75 24.92 -6.88 6.13
N CYS A 76 24.49 -8.08 6.45
CA CYS A 76 23.58 -8.30 7.57
C CYS A 76 24.26 -7.95 8.90
N PRO A 77 23.71 -7.08 9.75
CA PRO A 77 24.36 -6.66 10.99
C PRO A 77 24.47 -7.78 12.03
N LYS A 78 23.69 -8.86 11.89
CA LYS A 78 23.71 -9.99 12.82
C LYS A 78 24.69 -11.08 12.44
N CYS A 79 24.75 -11.47 11.16
CA CYS A 79 25.55 -12.62 10.71
C CYS A 79 26.62 -12.25 9.68
N ALA A 80 26.80 -10.98 9.36
CA ALA A 80 27.73 -10.44 8.38
C ALA A 80 27.56 -10.99 6.93
N ALA A 81 26.55 -11.81 6.67
CA ALA A 81 26.29 -12.32 5.33
C ALA A 81 26.01 -11.17 4.36
N ARG A 82 26.58 -11.26 3.17
CA ARG A 82 26.27 -10.34 2.07
C ARG A 82 24.92 -10.71 1.45
N ILE A 83 24.04 -9.75 1.34
CA ILE A 83 22.70 -9.91 0.78
C ILE A 83 22.46 -8.84 -0.25
N VAL A 84 21.62 -9.14 -1.22
CA VAL A 84 21.19 -8.19 -2.23
C VAL A 84 19.73 -7.84 -1.93
N MET A 85 19.44 -6.55 -1.79
CA MET A 85 18.07 -6.04 -1.80
C MET A 85 17.75 -5.53 -3.20
N GLU A 86 16.63 -5.99 -3.72
CA GLU A 86 16.19 -5.61 -5.06
C GLU A 86 15.76 -4.13 -5.11
N GLU A 87 15.63 -3.61 -6.33
CA GLU A 87 15.11 -2.27 -6.54
C GLU A 87 13.75 -2.10 -5.85
N ALA A 88 13.55 -0.94 -5.23
CA ALA A 88 12.34 -0.58 -4.53
C ALA A 88 11.89 -1.53 -3.38
N GLU A 89 12.79 -2.32 -2.83
CA GLU A 89 12.56 -3.02 -1.57
C GLU A 89 13.12 -2.21 -0.40
N ALA A 90 12.26 -1.87 0.56
CA ALA A 90 12.64 -1.16 1.78
C ALA A 90 13.01 -2.11 2.91
N ALA A 91 12.40 -3.28 2.95
CA ALA A 91 12.65 -4.30 3.97
C ALA A 91 12.64 -5.70 3.36
N ALA A 92 13.50 -6.55 3.90
CA ALA A 92 13.61 -7.96 3.54
C ALA A 92 14.06 -8.80 4.74
N LYS A 93 13.95 -10.11 4.63
CA LYS A 93 14.56 -11.06 5.57
C LYS A 93 15.95 -11.48 5.10
N CYS A 94 16.93 -11.50 6.01
CA CYS A 94 18.20 -12.13 5.73
C CYS A 94 17.99 -13.64 5.49
N PRO A 95 18.36 -14.18 4.32
CA PRO A 95 18.13 -15.60 4.01
C PRO A 95 18.96 -16.55 4.87
N PHE A 96 20.01 -16.06 5.54
CA PHE A 96 20.92 -16.88 6.35
C PHE A 96 20.51 -16.97 7.82
N CYS A 97 20.15 -15.85 8.44
CA CYS A 97 19.82 -15.81 9.88
C CYS A 97 18.40 -15.35 10.19
N GLY A 98 17.58 -15.07 9.19
CA GLY A 98 16.18 -14.65 9.36
C GLY A 98 15.98 -13.24 9.92
N THR A 99 17.04 -12.47 10.18
CA THR A 99 16.90 -11.09 10.70
C THR A 99 16.17 -10.21 9.69
N SER A 100 15.15 -9.51 10.15
CA SER A 100 14.48 -8.49 9.36
C SER A 100 15.39 -7.28 9.20
N LEU A 101 15.62 -6.89 7.97
CA LEU A 101 16.53 -5.82 7.58
C LEU A 101 15.73 -4.70 6.94
N ILE A 102 16.01 -3.47 7.33
CA ILE A 102 15.35 -2.27 6.81
C ILE A 102 16.44 -1.36 6.25
N ARG A 103 16.24 -0.87 5.03
CA ARG A 103 17.17 0.09 4.42
C ARG A 103 17.18 1.38 5.21
N ARG A 104 18.37 1.96 5.38
CA ARG A 104 18.51 3.27 6.03
C ARG A 104 17.82 4.36 5.19
N GLU A 105 17.93 4.29 3.88
CA GLU A 105 17.29 5.23 2.96
C GLU A 105 15.77 5.26 3.12
N PHE A 106 15.14 4.14 3.50
CA PHE A 106 13.73 4.11 3.82
C PHE A 106 13.39 4.93 5.08
N VAL A 107 14.27 4.92 6.07
CA VAL A 107 14.07 5.66 7.31
C VAL A 107 14.27 7.17 7.10
N GLU A 108 15.16 7.53 6.20
CA GLU A 108 15.56 8.91 5.91
C GLU A 108 14.71 9.58 4.82
N GLN A 109 13.83 8.83 4.13
CA GLN A 109 13.03 9.38 3.05
C GLN A 109 11.94 10.36 3.53
N ALA A 110 11.58 11.28 2.65
CA ALA A 110 10.56 12.30 2.92
C ALA A 110 9.16 11.69 3.15
N ASP A 111 8.82 10.60 2.44
CA ASP A 111 7.54 9.90 2.53
C ASP A 111 7.60 8.69 3.48
N PHE A 112 8.37 8.83 4.56
CA PHE A 112 8.38 7.80 5.61
C PHE A 112 6.96 7.58 6.15
N PRO A 113 6.49 6.32 6.23
CA PRO A 113 5.12 6.05 6.65
C PRO A 113 4.87 6.51 8.08
N GLU A 114 3.78 7.23 8.27
CA GLU A 114 3.29 7.60 9.60
C GLU A 114 2.29 6.58 10.13
N LEU A 115 1.57 5.95 9.20
CA LEU A 115 0.47 5.05 9.49
C LEU A 115 0.69 3.68 8.85
N ILE A 116 0.05 2.68 9.42
CA ILE A 116 0.07 1.31 8.91
C ILE A 116 -1.24 0.61 9.25
N ILE A 117 -1.73 -0.22 8.34
CA ILE A 117 -2.72 -1.24 8.66
C ILE A 117 -1.98 -2.57 8.75
N PRO A 118 -1.95 -3.26 9.91
CA PRO A 118 -1.31 -4.55 10.03
C PRO A 118 -2.01 -5.63 9.20
N PHE A 119 -1.25 -6.64 8.75
CA PHE A 119 -1.85 -7.85 8.20
C PHE A 119 -2.79 -8.48 9.22
N ARG A 120 -3.97 -8.91 8.77
CA ARG A 120 -4.94 -9.72 9.53
C ARG A 120 -5.19 -11.07 8.89
N ILE A 121 -4.93 -11.18 7.60
CA ILE A 121 -5.06 -12.40 6.81
C ILE A 121 -3.69 -13.04 6.71
N THR A 122 -3.60 -14.31 7.05
CA THR A 122 -2.36 -15.10 6.91
C THR A 122 -2.11 -15.47 5.44
N PRO A 123 -0.86 -15.84 5.07
CA PRO A 123 -0.57 -16.30 3.71
C PRO A 123 -1.43 -17.50 3.28
N ASP A 124 -1.72 -18.43 4.20
CA ASP A 124 -2.52 -19.62 3.89
C ASP A 124 -4.01 -19.27 3.68
N GLU A 125 -4.54 -18.34 4.47
CA GLU A 125 -5.89 -17.80 4.25
C GLU A 125 -5.97 -17.04 2.93
N ALA A 126 -4.97 -16.26 2.57
CA ALA A 126 -4.93 -15.56 1.30
C ALA A 126 -4.90 -16.55 0.11
N LYS A 127 -4.11 -17.62 0.22
CA LYS A 127 -4.10 -18.71 -0.78
C LYS A 127 -5.46 -19.40 -0.86
N ALA A 128 -6.13 -19.66 0.27
CA ALA A 128 -7.45 -20.27 0.30
C ALA A 128 -8.47 -19.39 -0.43
N ARG A 129 -8.47 -18.08 -0.18
CA ARG A 129 -9.36 -17.13 -0.88
C ARG A 129 -9.13 -17.09 -2.39
N LEU A 130 -7.89 -17.20 -2.84
CA LEU A 130 -7.57 -17.29 -4.27
C LEU A 130 -8.05 -18.61 -4.89
N ARG A 131 -7.96 -19.74 -4.16
CA ARG A 131 -8.53 -21.03 -4.60
C ARG A 131 -10.05 -20.93 -4.76
N ASP A 132 -10.74 -20.35 -3.78
CA ASP A 132 -12.19 -20.15 -3.82
C ASP A 132 -12.60 -19.25 -4.98
N TRP A 133 -11.85 -18.16 -5.21
CA TRP A 133 -12.08 -17.30 -6.35
C TRP A 133 -11.89 -18.06 -7.67
N ALA A 134 -10.83 -18.85 -7.80
CA ALA A 134 -10.54 -19.63 -9.01
C ALA A 134 -11.61 -20.70 -9.26
N ALA A 135 -12.10 -21.38 -8.22
CA ALA A 135 -13.17 -22.33 -8.32
C ALA A 135 -14.47 -21.70 -8.86
N LYS A 136 -14.86 -20.53 -8.29
CA LYS A 136 -16.02 -19.75 -8.75
C LYS A 136 -15.87 -19.20 -10.18
N ASN A 137 -14.64 -19.04 -10.66
CA ASN A 137 -14.30 -18.49 -11.96
C ASN A 137 -13.61 -19.52 -12.89
N SER A 138 -13.85 -20.80 -12.71
CA SER A 138 -13.12 -21.90 -13.37
C SER A 138 -13.12 -21.84 -14.90
N ARG A 139 -14.11 -21.17 -15.50
CA ARG A 139 -14.20 -20.96 -16.95
C ARG A 139 -13.25 -19.86 -17.47
N LYS A 140 -12.74 -19.00 -16.59
CA LYS A 140 -11.82 -17.92 -16.97
C LYS A 140 -10.39 -18.44 -17.06
N LYS A 141 -9.65 -17.94 -18.06
CA LYS A 141 -8.22 -18.27 -18.23
C LYS A 141 -7.42 -17.87 -16.99
N GLU A 142 -7.74 -16.72 -16.42
CA GLU A 142 -7.10 -16.16 -15.23
C GLU A 142 -7.18 -17.12 -14.03
N ALA A 143 -8.24 -17.87 -13.88
CA ALA A 143 -8.39 -18.85 -12.79
C ALA A 143 -7.32 -19.94 -12.87
N LYS A 144 -7.03 -20.44 -14.08
CA LYS A 144 -5.96 -21.42 -14.29
C LYS A 144 -4.59 -20.85 -13.99
N ASP A 145 -4.34 -19.61 -14.42
CA ASP A 145 -3.09 -18.92 -14.17
C ASP A 145 -2.85 -18.66 -12.68
N VAL A 146 -3.89 -18.23 -11.95
CA VAL A 146 -3.85 -18.04 -10.50
C VAL A 146 -3.53 -19.36 -9.79
N MET A 147 -4.22 -20.44 -10.13
CA MET A 147 -4.01 -21.77 -9.50
C MET A 147 -2.59 -22.29 -9.73
N TRP A 148 -2.07 -22.10 -10.94
CA TRP A 148 -0.72 -22.56 -11.28
C TRP A 148 0.38 -21.80 -10.56
N ALA A 149 0.16 -20.52 -10.25
CA ALA A 149 1.14 -19.65 -9.62
C ALA A 149 0.89 -19.43 -8.11
N LEU A 150 -0.02 -20.15 -7.51
CA LEU A 150 -0.48 -19.94 -6.14
C LEU A 150 0.66 -19.95 -5.10
N ASP A 151 1.68 -20.79 -5.32
CA ASP A 151 2.85 -20.86 -4.43
C ASP A 151 3.79 -19.67 -4.53
N ARG A 152 3.59 -18.81 -5.56
CA ARG A 152 4.32 -17.55 -5.73
C ARG A 152 3.60 -16.36 -5.10
N LEU A 153 2.56 -16.60 -4.32
CA LEU A 153 1.88 -15.54 -3.60
C LEU A 153 2.81 -14.95 -2.54
N GLU A 154 3.05 -13.66 -2.62
CA GLU A 154 3.91 -12.93 -1.68
C GLU A 154 3.13 -11.81 -0.99
N GLY A 155 3.40 -11.63 0.30
CA GLY A 155 2.84 -10.52 1.09
C GLY A 155 3.80 -9.33 1.10
N PHE A 156 3.22 -8.16 0.89
CA PHE A 156 3.93 -6.89 0.92
C PHE A 156 3.15 -5.85 1.72
N TYR A 157 3.87 -5.00 2.42
CA TYR A 157 3.35 -3.68 2.72
C TYR A 157 3.62 -2.78 1.52
N LEU A 158 2.55 -2.22 0.97
CA LEU A 158 2.63 -1.30 -0.16
C LEU A 158 2.51 0.14 0.33
N PRO A 159 3.27 1.07 -0.26
CA PRO A 159 3.18 2.48 0.08
C PRO A 159 1.92 3.09 -0.51
N TYR A 160 1.16 3.74 0.34
CA TYR A 160 -0.03 4.50 -0.02
C TYR A 160 0.04 5.90 0.58
N HIS A 161 -0.64 6.82 -0.05
CA HIS A 161 -1.03 8.07 0.57
C HIS A 161 -2.51 8.01 0.92
N LEU A 162 -2.83 8.24 2.18
CA LEU A 162 -4.21 8.42 2.63
C LEU A 162 -4.57 9.90 2.45
N VAL A 163 -5.46 10.17 1.51
CA VAL A 163 -5.84 11.53 1.12
C VAL A 163 -7.20 11.87 1.69
N LYS A 164 -7.30 13.03 2.35
CA LYS A 164 -8.52 13.55 2.97
C LYS A 164 -8.63 15.05 2.72
N GLY A 165 -9.83 15.52 2.47
CA GLY A 165 -10.07 16.96 2.33
C GLY A 165 -11.16 17.32 1.33
N PRO A 166 -11.29 18.60 1.03
CA PRO A 166 -12.28 19.07 0.08
C PRO A 166 -11.94 18.61 -1.34
N VAL A 167 -12.98 18.27 -2.07
CA VAL A 167 -12.95 17.96 -3.50
C VAL A 167 -13.75 19.04 -4.22
N ARG A 168 -13.18 19.60 -5.28
CA ARG A 168 -13.90 20.46 -6.22
C ARG A 168 -13.90 19.80 -7.57
N ALA A 169 -15.04 19.76 -8.23
CA ALA A 169 -15.17 19.20 -9.55
C ALA A 169 -15.90 20.17 -10.46
N ARG A 170 -15.34 20.40 -11.64
CA ARG A 170 -16.01 21.11 -12.73
C ARG A 170 -16.55 20.09 -13.71
N VAL A 171 -17.83 20.11 -13.90
CA VAL A 171 -18.57 19.16 -14.72
C VAL A 171 -19.10 19.84 -15.98
N THR A 172 -18.79 19.29 -17.14
CA THR A 172 -19.32 19.73 -18.43
C THR A 172 -20.07 18.56 -19.08
N ARG A 173 -21.28 18.79 -19.59
CA ARG A 173 -22.00 17.79 -20.39
C ARG A 173 -21.39 17.69 -21.77
N ASP A 174 -21.26 16.48 -22.31
CA ASP A 174 -20.76 16.27 -23.68
C ASP A 174 -21.63 16.95 -24.76
N SER A 175 -22.92 17.19 -24.44
CA SER A 175 -23.88 17.83 -25.33
C SER A 175 -24.04 19.35 -25.13
N SER A 176 -23.23 19.98 -24.27
CA SER A 176 -23.39 21.39 -23.91
C SER A 176 -22.08 21.98 -23.38
N ASP A 177 -21.77 23.20 -23.78
CA ASP A 177 -20.62 23.95 -23.24
C ASP A 177 -20.87 24.52 -21.82
N ARG A 178 -22.05 24.29 -21.25
CA ARG A 178 -22.34 24.73 -19.90
C ARG A 178 -21.60 23.87 -18.89
N ALA A 179 -20.80 24.53 -18.06
CA ALA A 179 -20.10 23.90 -16.95
C ALA A 179 -20.83 24.17 -15.63
N PHE A 180 -20.75 23.19 -14.72
CA PHE A 180 -21.28 23.28 -13.36
C PHE A 180 -20.14 22.98 -12.41
N ASP A 181 -20.05 23.73 -11.33
CA ASP A 181 -19.11 23.45 -10.26
C ASP A 181 -19.84 22.68 -9.16
N CYS A 182 -19.25 21.59 -8.71
CA CYS A 182 -19.74 20.81 -7.57
C CYS A 182 -18.57 20.50 -6.65
N GLY A 183 -18.89 20.16 -5.42
CA GLY A 183 -17.87 19.85 -4.42
C GLY A 183 -18.31 18.75 -3.47
N GLY A 184 -17.41 18.34 -2.64
CA GLY A 184 -17.62 17.35 -1.61
C GLY A 184 -16.42 17.28 -0.68
N CYS A 185 -16.48 16.39 0.29
CA CYS A 185 -15.36 16.12 1.18
C CYS A 185 -14.99 14.65 1.08
N MET A 186 -13.71 14.41 0.81
CA MET A 186 -13.13 13.09 0.79
C MET A 186 -12.65 12.71 2.18
N ASN A 187 -13.09 11.57 2.68
CA ASN A 187 -12.75 11.09 4.02
C ASN A 187 -11.93 9.81 3.99
N GLY A 188 -10.77 9.86 3.35
CA GLY A 188 -9.82 8.74 3.28
C GLY A 188 -9.87 8.00 1.94
N LEU A 189 -9.15 8.51 0.95
CA LEU A 189 -8.83 7.80 -0.29
C LEU A 189 -7.45 7.18 -0.12
N ALA A 190 -7.33 5.89 -0.36
CA ALA A 190 -6.03 5.23 -0.44
C ALA A 190 -5.47 5.36 -1.86
N VAL A 191 -4.40 6.08 -2.02
CA VAL A 191 -3.72 6.27 -3.30
C VAL A 191 -2.42 5.50 -3.27
N ASN A 192 -2.31 4.44 -4.05
CA ASN A 192 -1.06 3.70 -4.20
C ASN A 192 0.02 4.59 -4.83
N VAL A 193 1.17 4.70 -4.18
CA VAL A 193 2.28 5.55 -4.64
C VAL A 193 3.46 4.75 -5.17
N SER A 194 3.21 3.51 -5.59
CA SER A 194 4.17 2.68 -6.33
C SER A 194 3.74 2.47 -7.77
N SER A 195 4.69 2.66 -8.70
CA SER A 195 4.48 2.33 -10.13
C SER A 195 4.70 0.85 -10.45
N GLN A 196 5.24 0.08 -9.50
CA GLN A 196 5.61 -1.31 -9.70
C GLN A 196 4.43 -2.28 -9.66
N MET A 197 3.27 -1.82 -9.22
CA MET A 197 2.07 -2.61 -9.07
C MET A 197 0.97 -2.12 -10.02
N ASP A 198 0.14 -3.05 -10.48
CA ASP A 198 -1.05 -2.72 -11.26
C ASP A 198 -2.09 -2.06 -10.35
N ASN A 199 -2.23 -0.75 -10.47
CA ASN A 199 -3.11 0.04 -9.61
C ASN A 199 -4.57 -0.44 -9.71
N ALA A 200 -5.04 -0.79 -10.91
CA ALA A 200 -6.42 -1.24 -11.10
C ALA A 200 -6.73 -2.53 -10.33
N VAL A 201 -5.76 -3.42 -10.17
CA VAL A 201 -5.92 -4.64 -9.36
C VAL A 201 -5.90 -4.32 -7.87
N LEU A 202 -5.03 -3.41 -7.44
CA LEU A 202 -4.95 -2.98 -6.04
C LEU A 202 -6.24 -2.28 -5.62
N ASP A 203 -6.72 -1.33 -6.42
CA ASP A 203 -7.98 -0.62 -6.20
C ASP A 203 -9.17 -1.59 -6.14
N ALA A 204 -9.15 -2.63 -6.98
CA ALA A 204 -10.19 -3.65 -6.97
C ALA A 204 -10.16 -4.52 -5.70
N ALA A 205 -9.03 -4.61 -5.01
CA ALA A 205 -8.88 -5.30 -3.73
C ALA A 205 -9.29 -4.44 -2.52
N GLU A 206 -9.55 -3.15 -2.70
CA GLU A 206 -10.12 -2.28 -1.66
C GLU A 206 -11.62 -2.58 -1.42
N PRO A 207 -12.25 -2.08 -0.36
CA PRO A 207 -11.73 -1.13 0.61
C PRO A 207 -10.92 -1.76 1.74
N PHE A 208 -10.14 -0.91 2.41
CA PHE A 208 -9.58 -1.19 3.71
C PHE A 208 -10.54 -0.73 4.82
N ASP A 209 -10.48 -1.40 5.96
CA ASP A 209 -11.15 -0.98 7.19
C ASP A 209 -10.22 -0.01 7.95
N TRP A 210 -10.60 1.26 7.98
CA TRP A 210 -9.81 2.32 8.60
C TRP A 210 -9.74 2.23 10.13
N GLU A 211 -10.63 1.49 10.78
CA GLU A 211 -10.55 1.23 12.22
C GLU A 211 -9.30 0.41 12.58
N GLY A 212 -8.78 -0.33 11.62
CA GLY A 212 -7.53 -1.08 11.74
C GLY A 212 -6.27 -0.22 11.64
N LEU A 213 -6.38 1.08 11.36
CA LEU A 213 -5.24 1.97 11.17
C LEU A 213 -4.48 2.16 12.50
N ARG A 214 -3.14 2.06 12.43
CA ARG A 214 -2.23 2.24 13.56
C ARG A 214 -1.14 3.23 13.16
N GLY A 215 -0.44 3.79 14.14
CA GLY A 215 0.84 4.44 13.89
C GLY A 215 1.88 3.45 13.43
N PHE A 216 2.78 3.91 12.59
CA PHE A 216 3.85 3.05 12.11
C PHE A 216 4.76 2.62 13.27
N ASP A 217 4.99 1.32 13.39
CA ASP A 217 6.00 0.74 14.27
C ASP A 217 6.77 -0.33 13.48
N TYR A 218 8.09 -0.33 13.62
CA TYR A 218 8.97 -1.28 12.91
C TYR A 218 8.64 -2.74 13.21
N GLY A 219 8.13 -3.04 14.38
CA GLY A 219 7.76 -4.39 14.70
C GLY A 219 6.57 -4.91 13.89
N LEU A 220 5.65 -4.04 13.47
CA LEU A 220 4.52 -4.42 12.60
C LEU A 220 4.97 -4.91 11.23
N VAL A 221 6.16 -4.49 10.81
CA VAL A 221 6.75 -4.91 9.54
C VAL A 221 7.83 -5.99 9.70
N ALA A 222 8.06 -6.46 10.92
CA ALA A 222 9.05 -7.49 11.20
C ALA A 222 8.73 -8.79 10.45
N GLY A 223 9.65 -9.24 9.62
CA GLY A 223 9.47 -10.44 8.79
C GLY A 223 8.64 -10.25 7.54
N GLN A 224 8.17 -9.05 7.24
CA GLN A 224 7.41 -8.71 6.05
C GLN A 224 8.28 -7.98 5.02
N LYS A 225 7.86 -8.00 3.77
CA LYS A 225 8.45 -7.20 2.70
C LYS A 225 7.75 -5.85 2.61
N ILE A 226 8.51 -4.79 2.37
CA ILE A 226 7.97 -3.45 2.14
C ILE A 226 8.38 -3.01 0.74
N LYS A 227 7.43 -2.50 -0.05
CA LYS A 227 7.70 -1.79 -1.30
C LYS A 227 7.84 -0.31 -1.03
N LEU A 228 8.70 0.34 -1.81
CA LEU A 228 8.97 1.77 -1.67
C LEU A 228 8.02 2.61 -2.54
N ALA A 229 7.76 3.82 -2.08
CA ALA A 229 7.14 4.85 -2.91
C ALA A 229 8.12 5.28 -4.01
N ASP A 230 7.67 5.32 -5.25
CA ASP A 230 8.47 5.73 -6.41
C ASP A 230 7.73 6.77 -7.29
N LEU A 231 6.54 7.21 -6.86
CA LEU A 231 5.84 8.32 -7.48
C LEU A 231 6.17 9.62 -6.75
N ASP A 232 6.48 10.65 -7.54
CA ASP A 232 6.63 12.00 -7.01
C ASP A 232 5.26 12.60 -6.59
N SER A 233 5.31 13.74 -5.91
CA SER A 233 4.12 14.42 -5.40
C SER A 233 3.14 14.83 -6.52
N ALA A 234 3.64 15.23 -7.69
CA ALA A 234 2.81 15.63 -8.82
C ALA A 234 2.06 14.44 -9.40
N ARG A 235 2.73 13.32 -9.62
CA ARG A 235 2.12 12.06 -10.09
C ARG A 235 1.15 11.48 -9.07
N THR A 236 1.47 11.59 -7.79
CA THR A 236 0.58 11.17 -6.70
C THR A 236 -0.70 12.01 -6.69
N ALA A 237 -0.59 13.33 -6.80
CA ALA A 237 -1.75 14.22 -6.89
C ALA A 237 -2.59 13.96 -8.15
N GLN A 238 -1.95 13.74 -9.30
CA GLN A 238 -2.63 13.39 -10.54
C GLN A 238 -3.38 12.05 -10.41
N ARG A 239 -2.76 11.04 -9.79
CA ARG A 239 -3.40 9.75 -9.53
C ARG A 239 -4.61 9.90 -8.61
N ALA A 240 -4.46 10.64 -7.51
CA ALA A 240 -5.55 10.93 -6.59
C ALA A 240 -6.73 11.62 -7.29
N ALA A 241 -6.46 12.63 -8.11
CA ALA A 241 -7.50 13.34 -8.86
C ALA A 241 -8.21 12.40 -9.86
N GLY A 242 -7.47 11.55 -10.56
CA GLY A 242 -8.03 10.57 -11.49
C GLY A 242 -8.92 9.53 -10.78
N GLU A 243 -8.52 9.04 -9.62
CA GLU A 243 -9.31 8.10 -8.83
C GLU A 243 -10.60 8.74 -8.31
N VAL A 244 -10.52 9.99 -7.85
CA VAL A 244 -11.70 10.76 -7.46
C VAL A 244 -12.63 11.00 -8.65
N GLU A 245 -12.08 11.33 -9.80
CA GLU A 245 -12.86 11.50 -11.03
C GLU A 245 -13.65 10.24 -11.39
N GLU A 246 -13.00 9.06 -11.34
CA GLU A 246 -13.66 7.78 -11.61
C GLU A 246 -14.83 7.51 -10.67
N ILE A 247 -14.74 7.95 -9.41
CA ILE A 247 -15.80 7.81 -8.40
C ILE A 247 -16.91 8.81 -8.63
N PHE A 248 -16.57 10.07 -8.89
CA PHE A 248 -17.52 11.16 -9.06
C PHE A 248 -18.33 11.02 -10.35
N ARG A 249 -17.70 10.67 -11.44
CA ARG A 249 -18.33 10.61 -12.76
C ARG A 249 -19.64 9.81 -12.79
N PRO A 250 -19.73 8.58 -12.27
CA PRO A 250 -20.99 7.82 -12.27
C PRO A 250 -22.07 8.45 -11.39
N ALA A 251 -21.69 9.11 -10.29
CA ALA A 251 -22.63 9.77 -9.40
C ALA A 251 -23.22 11.01 -10.08
N VAL A 252 -22.37 11.83 -10.70
CA VAL A 252 -22.77 13.01 -11.46
C VAL A 252 -23.67 12.62 -12.65
N MET A 253 -23.30 11.59 -13.42
CA MET A 253 -24.10 11.10 -14.54
C MET A 253 -25.52 10.71 -14.10
N ARG A 254 -25.63 10.03 -12.95
CA ARG A 254 -26.95 9.69 -12.37
C ARG A 254 -27.73 10.92 -11.95
N ALA A 255 -27.11 11.85 -11.22
CA ALA A 255 -27.75 13.05 -10.74
C ALA A 255 -28.24 13.96 -11.87
N MET A 256 -27.46 14.04 -12.95
CA MET A 256 -27.76 14.86 -14.11
C MET A 256 -28.59 14.13 -15.20
N GLN A 257 -28.94 12.86 -14.98
CA GLN A 257 -29.66 12.00 -15.93
C GLN A 257 -29.05 12.03 -17.34
N THR A 258 -27.73 11.92 -17.42
CA THR A 258 -26.98 11.97 -18.69
C THR A 258 -26.02 10.77 -18.80
N THR A 259 -25.64 10.44 -20.02
CA THR A 259 -24.71 9.34 -20.31
C THR A 259 -23.28 9.81 -20.58
N GLY A 260 -23.07 11.11 -20.75
CA GLY A 260 -21.75 11.68 -21.04
C GLY A 260 -21.48 12.97 -20.29
N VAL A 261 -20.43 12.95 -19.47
CA VAL A 261 -19.92 14.12 -18.76
C VAL A 261 -18.40 14.08 -18.73
N LYS A 262 -17.79 15.24 -18.87
CA LYS A 262 -16.40 15.49 -18.53
C LYS A 262 -16.37 16.04 -17.10
N VAL A 263 -15.52 15.46 -16.26
CA VAL A 263 -15.38 15.88 -14.87
C VAL A 263 -13.90 16.21 -14.65
N ASP A 264 -13.62 17.48 -14.39
CA ASP A 264 -12.29 17.95 -14.04
C ASP A 264 -12.22 18.12 -12.51
N VAL A 265 -11.40 17.28 -11.84
CA VAL A 265 -11.29 17.24 -10.37
C VAL A 265 -10.07 18.01 -9.91
N SER A 266 -10.26 18.79 -8.85
CA SER A 266 -9.16 19.37 -8.08
C SER A 266 -9.33 19.06 -6.59
N LEU A 267 -8.21 18.92 -5.90
CA LEU A 267 -8.15 18.59 -4.48
C LEU A 267 -7.45 19.72 -3.71
N PRO A 268 -8.08 20.90 -3.63
CA PRO A 268 -7.49 22.02 -2.92
C PRO A 268 -7.43 21.68 -1.43
N ASP A 269 -6.30 22.01 -0.80
CA ASP A 269 -6.12 21.81 0.65
C ASP A 269 -6.30 20.38 1.15
N ALA A 270 -6.24 19.38 0.25
CA ALA A 270 -6.27 18.00 0.65
C ALA A 270 -5.03 17.64 1.48
N VAL A 271 -5.27 16.96 2.59
CA VAL A 271 -4.21 16.43 3.44
C VAL A 271 -3.85 15.03 2.95
N SER A 272 -2.56 14.76 2.84
CA SER A 272 -2.04 13.49 2.40
C SER A 272 -1.07 12.95 3.44
N VAL A 273 -1.28 11.71 3.91
CA VAL A 273 -0.44 11.06 4.91
C VAL A 273 0.09 9.75 4.36
N PRO A 274 1.42 9.54 4.36
CA PRO A 274 2.01 8.27 3.96
C PRO A 274 1.61 7.15 4.90
N ALA A 275 1.22 6.01 4.31
CA ALA A 275 0.80 4.83 5.03
C ALA A 275 1.34 3.56 4.36
N LEU A 276 1.47 2.49 5.13
CA LEU A 276 1.70 1.15 4.63
C LEU A 276 0.43 0.31 4.74
N LEU A 277 -0.01 -0.23 3.62
CA LEU A 277 -1.20 -1.08 3.57
C LEU A 277 -0.84 -2.51 3.15
N PRO A 278 -1.41 -3.55 3.80
CA PRO A 278 -1.03 -4.93 3.60
C PRO A 278 -1.70 -5.50 2.34
N MET A 279 -0.91 -6.11 1.47
CA MET A 279 -1.43 -6.74 0.26
C MET A 279 -0.65 -8.00 -0.07
N TYR A 280 -1.34 -9.07 -0.39
CA TYR A 280 -0.76 -10.24 -1.05
C TYR A 280 -0.89 -10.07 -2.54
N VAL A 281 0.19 -10.34 -3.27
CA VAL A 281 0.24 -10.20 -4.72
C VAL A 281 0.82 -11.45 -5.37
N LEU A 282 0.23 -11.84 -6.48
CA LEU A 282 0.65 -12.94 -7.33
C LEU A 282 0.69 -12.45 -8.77
N ARG A 283 1.77 -12.76 -9.47
CA ARG A 283 1.91 -12.43 -10.90
C ARG A 283 2.27 -13.66 -11.73
N ARG A 284 1.60 -13.78 -12.88
CA ARG A 284 1.92 -14.77 -13.91
C ARG A 284 1.61 -14.23 -15.29
N GLY A 285 2.66 -13.99 -16.10
CA GLY A 285 2.48 -13.35 -17.39
C GLY A 285 1.69 -12.04 -17.27
N ASN A 286 0.57 -11.96 -17.97
CA ASN A 286 -0.33 -10.79 -17.94
C ASN A 286 -1.40 -10.86 -16.83
N VAL A 287 -1.38 -11.90 -15.98
CA VAL A 287 -2.33 -12.03 -14.89
C VAL A 287 -1.70 -11.54 -13.61
N THR A 288 -2.36 -10.59 -12.98
CA THR A 288 -2.05 -10.14 -11.63
C THR A 288 -3.26 -10.41 -10.75
N ALA A 289 -3.03 -11.02 -9.59
CA ALA A 289 -4.03 -11.20 -8.57
C ALA A 289 -3.55 -10.53 -7.27
N ALA A 290 -4.47 -9.91 -6.56
CA ALA A 290 -4.23 -9.33 -5.25
C ALA A 290 -5.24 -9.84 -4.22
N VAL A 291 -4.80 -9.99 -2.99
CA VAL A 291 -5.67 -10.25 -1.83
C VAL A 291 -5.35 -9.20 -0.79
N ASN A 292 -6.36 -8.44 -0.39
CA ASN A 292 -6.23 -7.47 0.69
C ASN A 292 -5.80 -8.18 1.98
N GLY A 293 -4.65 -7.81 2.51
CA GLY A 293 -4.06 -8.46 3.68
C GLY A 293 -4.81 -8.21 5.00
N GLN A 294 -5.77 -7.29 4.99
CA GLN A 294 -6.64 -6.99 6.13
C GLN A 294 -8.01 -7.65 5.99
N THR A 295 -8.70 -7.43 4.87
CA THR A 295 -10.10 -7.84 4.67
C THR A 295 -10.23 -9.19 3.96
N GLY A 296 -9.18 -9.65 3.30
CA GLY A 296 -9.18 -10.87 2.50
C GLY A 296 -9.93 -10.74 1.17
N ARG A 297 -10.27 -9.52 0.74
CA ARG A 297 -10.91 -9.29 -0.56
C ARG A 297 -9.95 -9.62 -1.69
N VAL A 298 -10.46 -10.36 -2.68
CA VAL A 298 -9.69 -10.83 -3.84
C VAL A 298 -10.00 -9.97 -5.05
N ALA A 299 -8.95 -9.56 -5.76
CA ALA A 299 -9.03 -8.97 -7.07
C ALA A 299 -8.09 -9.70 -8.04
N VAL A 300 -8.49 -9.81 -9.30
CA VAL A 300 -7.67 -10.41 -10.36
C VAL A 300 -7.73 -9.51 -11.58
N SER A 301 -6.62 -9.37 -12.28
CA SER A 301 -6.51 -8.53 -13.48
C SER A 301 -7.62 -8.82 -14.47
N ARG A 302 -8.22 -7.78 -15.01
CA ARG A 302 -9.44 -7.73 -15.83
C ARG A 302 -10.77 -7.76 -15.07
N ALA A 303 -10.79 -7.81 -13.74
CA ALA A 303 -12.02 -7.60 -13.00
C ALA A 303 -12.45 -6.12 -13.07
N LYS A 304 -13.55 -5.83 -13.78
CA LYS A 304 -14.22 -4.52 -13.67
C LYS A 304 -14.85 -4.45 -12.28
N VAL A 305 -14.25 -3.69 -11.38
CA VAL A 305 -14.79 -3.53 -10.02
C VAL A 305 -15.46 -2.17 -9.89
N LYS A 306 -16.69 -2.20 -9.41
CA LYS A 306 -17.36 -0.98 -8.94
C LYS A 306 -16.82 -0.66 -7.55
N ARG A 307 -16.15 0.47 -7.40
CA ARG A 307 -15.80 1.03 -6.10
C ARG A 307 -17.06 1.58 -5.44
N THR A 308 -17.34 1.16 -4.23
CA THR A 308 -18.34 1.78 -3.36
C THR A 308 -17.61 2.50 -2.24
N TYR A 309 -17.63 3.81 -2.28
CA TYR A 309 -17.10 4.65 -1.21
C TYR A 309 -18.25 5.30 -0.47
N PRO A 310 -18.12 5.53 0.84
CA PRO A 310 -19.11 6.26 1.61
C PRO A 310 -18.95 7.76 1.37
N TRP A 311 -19.45 8.23 0.22
CA TRP A 311 -19.41 9.64 -0.15
C TRP A 311 -20.76 10.31 0.14
N VAL A 312 -20.70 11.48 0.74
CA VAL A 312 -21.80 12.44 0.70
C VAL A 312 -21.41 13.47 -0.35
N ILE A 313 -22.10 13.46 -1.48
CA ILE A 313 -22.03 14.53 -2.49
C ILE A 313 -23.11 15.52 -2.09
N GLU A 314 -22.71 16.69 -1.60
CA GLU A 314 -23.61 17.79 -1.39
C GLU A 314 -23.70 18.60 -2.69
N PRO A 315 -24.93 18.94 -3.16
CA PRO A 315 -25.15 19.70 -4.38
C PRO A 315 -24.70 21.16 -4.27
#